data_20d37892b9a70704183e351d638e91df
#
_entry.id   20d37892b9a70704183e351d638e91df
#
_cell.length_a   1.000
_cell.length_b   1.000
_cell.length_c   1.000
_cell.angle_alpha   90.00
_cell.angle_beta   90.00
_cell.angle_gamma   90.00
#
_symmetry.space_group_name_H-M   'P 1'
#
loop_
_entity.id
_entity.type
_entity.pdbx_description
1 polymer ?
#
loop_
_entity_poly.entity_id
_entity_poly.type
_entity_poly.pdbx_seq_one_letter_code
_entity_poly.pdbx_strand_id
1 'polypeptide(L)'
;MICISVTPESRRLAKADLLNASRQGDLIELCLDHLVKSPDIADLVEAVDKPILVACRRSQDGGQWTGSEEERLQLLRQAIVAEPEWIELDLDIASQVPRYGKTQRVVAYTSLYQPLGASRAEIDQIFEKAQKADADVVKFTWPTPTLEAAWPLLSVVSQSRDLPVVGMGLGDCGLTFSLLGRKYGSPWIYAALERGMEAYEGQPTVGDLDEVHRWREIRTSTKFIAVDGFDDASLAMVGAFNAAAGDAGLDARWLPLAWADNSRLVQMLDVLKIQGVVGRPGGDERLGELAQRREAALGPDGPVDLLMNKDGNWQGFGCLWRAALLALEAELGGESETPLDRRSVLVIGTGPLARTMVFGATRRKGLVSVAGSDDGMAQQLAAASDVRFVPAQNLYDTLVDVVILADPDLVLGPGRGELNPSFLRPPMLILDVAAGREDTPAIEEARSRGCGVVEPETVWTSVTESLFRSITGQSM
;
A
#
# COMPACT_ATOMS: atom_id res chain seq x y z
N MET A 1 6.66 -4.52 19.18
CA MET A 1 7.38 -3.23 19.40
C MET A 1 7.59 -2.53 18.06
N ILE A 2 7.68 -1.20 18.04
CA ILE A 2 8.18 -0.44 16.89
C ILE A 2 9.67 -0.18 17.12
N CYS A 3 10.51 -0.64 16.20
CA CYS A 3 11.96 -0.47 16.21
C CYS A 3 12.33 0.64 15.25
N ILE A 4 12.86 1.75 15.76
CA ILE A 4 13.31 2.88 14.92
C ILE A 4 14.76 2.67 14.52
N SER A 5 15.04 2.63 13.22
CA SER A 5 16.40 2.58 12.70
C SER A 5 17.04 3.96 12.72
N VAL A 6 18.19 4.06 13.39
CA VAL A 6 19.01 5.27 13.48
C VAL A 6 20.29 5.05 12.71
N THR A 7 20.49 5.84 11.65
CA THR A 7 21.60 5.77 10.70
C THR A 7 22.50 7.02 10.75
N PRO A 8 23.19 7.26 11.84
CA PRO A 8 23.87 8.54 12.08
C PRO A 8 25.23 8.61 11.38
N GLU A 9 25.56 9.74 10.76
CA GLU A 9 26.88 9.97 10.16
C GLU A 9 27.97 10.35 11.19
N SER A 10 27.58 10.82 12.36
CA SER A 10 28.51 11.24 13.41
C SER A 10 28.00 10.91 14.81
N ARG A 11 28.93 10.75 15.78
CA ARG A 11 28.58 10.50 17.18
C ARG A 11 27.64 11.55 17.78
N ARG A 12 27.80 12.83 17.40
CA ARG A 12 26.94 13.92 17.91
C ARG A 12 25.52 13.79 17.40
N LEU A 13 25.38 13.51 16.12
CA LEU A 13 24.05 13.21 15.50
C LEU A 13 23.45 11.94 16.11
N ALA A 14 24.26 10.89 16.30
CA ALA A 14 23.78 9.64 16.90
C ALA A 14 23.05 9.88 18.24
N LYS A 15 23.61 10.68 19.14
CA LYS A 15 22.96 10.99 20.42
C LYS A 15 21.64 11.76 20.24
N ALA A 16 21.62 12.72 19.33
CA ALA A 16 20.39 13.48 19.04
C ALA A 16 19.31 12.59 18.46
N ASP A 17 19.66 11.74 17.49
CA ASP A 17 18.75 10.81 16.84
C ASP A 17 18.25 9.73 17.80
N LEU A 18 19.13 9.18 18.66
CA LEU A 18 18.75 8.25 19.73
C LEU A 18 17.73 8.88 20.70
N LEU A 19 17.94 10.13 21.12
CA LEU A 19 17.01 10.85 21.98
C LEU A 19 15.66 11.11 21.28
N ASN A 20 15.68 11.43 20.01
CA ASN A 20 14.45 11.60 19.22
C ASN A 20 13.71 10.28 19.05
N ALA A 21 14.43 9.21 18.69
CA ALA A 21 13.88 7.87 18.52
C ALA A 21 13.27 7.32 19.85
N SER A 22 13.93 7.61 20.99
CA SER A 22 13.46 7.15 22.30
C SER A 22 12.09 7.69 22.71
N ARG A 23 11.68 8.82 22.13
CA ARG A 23 10.35 9.43 22.37
C ARG A 23 9.25 8.80 21.55
N GLN A 24 9.57 8.17 20.41
CA GLN A 24 8.61 7.69 19.44
C GLN A 24 8.53 6.15 19.39
N GLY A 25 9.70 5.47 19.49
CA GLY A 25 9.80 4.01 19.37
C GLY A 25 9.80 3.27 20.69
N ASP A 26 9.66 1.95 20.58
CA ASP A 26 9.74 1.02 21.71
C ASP A 26 11.13 0.37 21.80
N LEU A 27 11.83 0.27 20.68
CA LEU A 27 13.16 -0.27 20.47
C LEU A 27 13.91 0.64 19.49
N ILE A 28 15.21 0.80 19.64
CA ILE A 28 16.02 1.63 18.75
C ILE A 28 17.11 0.76 18.14
N GLU A 29 17.17 0.71 16.81
CA GLU A 29 18.28 0.09 16.09
C GLU A 29 19.35 1.14 15.83
N LEU A 30 20.53 0.94 16.38
CA LEU A 30 21.70 1.79 16.15
C LEU A 30 22.61 1.16 15.09
N CYS A 31 22.65 1.75 13.89
CA CYS A 31 23.45 1.30 12.76
C CYS A 31 24.87 1.89 12.83
N LEU A 32 25.81 1.10 13.34
CA LEU A 32 27.21 1.53 13.53
C LEU A 32 27.96 1.70 12.21
N ASP A 33 27.56 1.02 11.17
CA ASP A 33 28.16 1.05 9.83
C ASP A 33 28.02 2.41 9.12
N HIS A 34 27.10 3.27 9.57
CA HIS A 34 26.94 4.63 9.06
C HIS A 34 27.90 5.65 9.71
N LEU A 35 28.53 5.28 10.81
CA LEU A 35 29.42 6.20 11.53
C LEU A 35 30.80 6.30 10.85
N VAL A 36 31.20 7.52 10.48
CA VAL A 36 32.47 7.80 9.82
C VAL A 36 33.68 7.54 10.74
N LYS A 37 33.52 7.59 12.06
CA LYS A 37 34.56 7.37 13.07
C LYS A 37 34.10 6.33 14.09
N SER A 38 35.07 5.54 14.60
CA SER A 38 34.85 4.60 15.69
C SER A 38 34.11 5.28 16.87
N PRO A 39 32.91 4.78 17.23
CA PRO A 39 32.13 5.35 18.34
C PRO A 39 32.63 4.83 19.69
N ASP A 40 32.30 5.57 20.72
CA ASP A 40 32.22 5.04 22.07
C ASP A 40 30.82 4.44 22.24
N ILE A 41 30.72 3.11 22.07
CA ILE A 41 29.42 2.43 22.01
C ILE A 41 28.72 2.48 23.38
N ALA A 42 29.47 2.36 24.47
CA ALA A 42 28.90 2.43 25.82
C ALA A 42 28.22 3.79 26.06
N ASP A 43 28.86 4.88 25.67
CA ASP A 43 28.32 6.24 25.79
C ASP A 43 27.08 6.48 24.89
N LEU A 44 26.91 5.71 23.79
CA LEU A 44 25.71 5.74 22.96
C LEU A 44 24.59 4.87 23.53
N VAL A 45 24.90 3.69 24.05
CA VAL A 45 23.93 2.78 24.67
C VAL A 45 23.34 3.39 25.95
N GLU A 46 24.18 4.07 26.75
CA GLU A 46 23.75 4.76 27.99
C GLU A 46 23.03 6.08 27.73
N ALA A 47 23.01 6.59 26.50
CA ALA A 47 22.39 7.88 26.17
C ALA A 47 20.87 7.90 26.32
N VAL A 48 20.20 6.73 26.31
CA VAL A 48 18.73 6.58 26.39
C VAL A 48 18.34 5.40 27.25
N ASP A 49 17.16 5.49 27.88
CA ASP A 49 16.58 4.40 28.72
C ASP A 49 15.85 3.33 27.90
N LYS A 50 15.72 3.51 26.60
CA LYS A 50 15.04 2.55 25.71
C LYS A 50 15.98 1.41 25.33
N PRO A 51 15.44 0.19 25.11
CA PRO A 51 16.23 -0.92 24.60
C PRO A 51 16.90 -0.54 23.27
N ILE A 52 18.16 -0.91 23.14
CA ILE A 52 18.94 -0.70 21.91
C ILE A 52 19.27 -2.04 21.26
N LEU A 53 19.07 -2.11 19.95
CA LEU A 53 19.58 -3.13 19.04
C LEU A 53 20.78 -2.53 18.30
N VAL A 54 21.97 -3.07 18.51
CA VAL A 54 23.14 -2.64 17.76
C VAL A 54 23.30 -3.48 16.50
N ALA A 55 23.47 -2.82 15.36
CA ALA A 55 23.76 -3.42 14.07
C ALA A 55 24.98 -2.79 13.42
N CYS A 56 25.74 -3.59 12.66
CA CYS A 56 26.86 -3.12 11.83
C CYS A 56 26.88 -3.99 10.57
N ARG A 57 26.23 -3.54 9.48
CA ARG A 57 26.00 -4.32 8.28
C ARG A 57 27.03 -4.03 7.20
N ARG A 58 27.43 -5.09 6.49
CA ARG A 58 28.28 -4.98 5.31
C ARG A 58 27.49 -4.38 4.15
N SER A 59 28.18 -3.76 3.19
CA SER A 59 27.52 -3.22 1.98
C SER A 59 26.73 -4.28 1.21
N GLN A 60 27.17 -5.54 1.19
CA GLN A 60 26.46 -6.66 0.56
C GLN A 60 25.18 -7.05 1.31
N ASP A 61 25.04 -6.65 2.56
CA ASP A 61 23.86 -6.90 3.42
C ASP A 61 23.01 -5.64 3.61
N GLY A 62 23.22 -4.61 2.76
CA GLY A 62 22.47 -3.37 2.77
C GLY A 62 22.97 -2.31 3.75
N GLY A 63 24.16 -2.49 4.34
CA GLY A 63 24.79 -1.51 5.21
C GLY A 63 25.81 -0.60 4.50
N GLN A 64 26.51 0.19 5.28
CA GLN A 64 27.50 1.18 4.83
C GLN A 64 28.92 0.87 5.28
N TRP A 65 29.18 -0.32 5.87
CA TRP A 65 30.50 -0.69 6.34
C TRP A 65 31.53 -0.80 5.21
N THR A 66 32.61 -0.03 5.30
CA THR A 66 33.69 0.02 4.31
C THR A 66 35.02 -0.52 4.84
N GLY A 67 35.13 -0.83 6.15
CA GLY A 67 36.31 -1.44 6.76
C GLY A 67 36.46 -2.92 6.47
N SER A 68 37.52 -3.52 7.01
CA SER A 68 37.71 -4.96 6.93
C SER A 68 36.70 -5.72 7.80
N GLU A 69 36.50 -7.00 7.50
CA GLU A 69 35.63 -7.87 8.30
C GLU A 69 36.18 -8.08 9.73
N GLU A 70 37.50 -8.10 9.89
CA GLU A 70 38.14 -8.22 11.20
C GLU A 70 37.85 -7.00 12.08
N GLU A 71 37.94 -5.79 11.52
CA GLU A 71 37.60 -4.54 12.22
C GLU A 71 36.10 -4.51 12.58
N ARG A 72 35.21 -4.98 11.69
CA ARG A 72 33.78 -5.07 11.95
C ARG A 72 33.48 -6.04 13.10
N LEU A 73 34.06 -7.23 13.08
CA LEU A 73 33.93 -8.20 14.17
C LEU A 73 34.46 -7.68 15.51
N GLN A 74 35.56 -6.91 15.48
CA GLN A 74 36.07 -6.27 16.68
C GLN A 74 35.08 -5.23 17.21
N LEU A 75 34.46 -4.43 16.33
CA LEU A 75 33.45 -3.44 16.71
C LEU A 75 32.20 -4.11 17.30
N LEU A 76 31.70 -5.21 16.70
CA LEU A 76 30.60 -5.99 17.22
C LEU A 76 30.92 -6.61 18.59
N ARG A 77 32.15 -7.08 18.82
CA ARG A 77 32.57 -7.57 20.15
C ARG A 77 32.64 -6.45 21.18
N GLN A 78 33.06 -5.25 20.79
CA GLN A 78 33.00 -4.06 21.67
C GLN A 78 31.54 -3.69 21.97
N ALA A 79 30.65 -3.79 20.99
CA ALA A 79 29.23 -3.53 21.18
C ALA A 79 28.60 -4.47 22.23
N ILE A 80 28.92 -5.75 22.19
CA ILE A 80 28.41 -6.74 23.18
C ILE A 80 28.88 -6.37 24.60
N VAL A 81 30.13 -5.91 24.77
CA VAL A 81 30.66 -5.50 26.07
C VAL A 81 29.94 -4.28 26.64
N ALA A 82 29.37 -3.43 25.78
CA ALA A 82 28.51 -2.33 26.20
C ALA A 82 27.10 -2.75 26.65
N GLU A 83 26.80 -4.08 26.62
CA GLU A 83 25.56 -4.69 27.07
C GLU A 83 24.26 -4.06 26.53
N PRO A 84 24.12 -3.79 25.19
CA PRO A 84 22.83 -3.42 24.64
C PRO A 84 21.82 -4.53 24.83
N GLU A 85 20.53 -4.24 24.76
CA GLU A 85 19.47 -5.28 24.85
C GLU A 85 19.63 -6.33 23.75
N TRP A 86 19.91 -5.88 22.51
CA TRP A 86 20.03 -6.73 21.33
C TRP A 86 21.28 -6.43 20.51
N ILE A 87 21.83 -7.47 19.86
CA ILE A 87 22.84 -7.33 18.83
C ILE A 87 22.43 -8.11 17.58
N GLU A 88 22.56 -7.48 16.40
CA GLU A 88 22.38 -8.14 15.12
C GLU A 88 23.71 -8.72 14.62
N LEU A 89 23.68 -10.00 14.25
CA LEU A 89 24.83 -10.74 13.73
C LEU A 89 24.41 -11.46 12.45
N ASP A 90 25.18 -11.30 11.39
CA ASP A 90 24.91 -12.05 10.16
C ASP A 90 25.08 -13.55 10.39
N LEU A 91 24.28 -14.37 9.72
CA LEU A 91 24.20 -15.81 9.89
C LEU A 91 25.56 -16.52 9.71
N ASP A 92 26.41 -16.01 8.82
CA ASP A 92 27.73 -16.57 8.51
C ASP A 92 28.79 -16.30 9.56
N ILE A 93 28.62 -15.25 10.38
CA ILE A 93 29.57 -14.85 11.42
C ILE A 93 29.05 -15.07 12.84
N ALA A 94 27.76 -15.33 13.01
CA ALA A 94 27.13 -15.35 14.33
C ALA A 94 27.81 -16.33 15.31
N SER A 95 28.33 -17.47 14.83
CA SER A 95 29.07 -18.45 15.63
C SER A 95 30.48 -17.98 16.04
N GLN A 96 31.05 -16.96 15.37
CA GLN A 96 32.38 -16.42 15.66
C GLN A 96 32.37 -15.36 16.77
N VAL A 97 31.18 -14.88 17.13
CA VAL A 97 30.99 -13.88 18.17
C VAL A 97 30.41 -14.57 19.41
N PRO A 98 31.14 -14.73 20.51
CA PRO A 98 30.65 -15.41 21.69
C PRO A 98 29.56 -14.63 22.42
N ARG A 99 28.64 -15.31 23.10
CA ARG A 99 27.71 -14.64 24.02
C ARG A 99 28.47 -13.99 25.17
N TYR A 100 28.00 -12.82 25.55
CA TYR A 100 28.51 -12.09 26.71
C TYR A 100 27.38 -11.34 27.41
N GLY A 101 27.36 -11.34 28.73
CA GLY A 101 26.34 -10.63 29.53
C GLY A 101 24.93 -11.13 29.24
N LYS A 102 23.98 -10.17 29.19
CA LYS A 102 22.53 -10.43 28.98
C LYS A 102 22.08 -10.11 27.55
N THR A 103 22.98 -9.63 26.70
CA THR A 103 22.63 -9.19 25.33
C THR A 103 22.04 -10.33 24.54
N GLN A 104 20.85 -10.11 23.99
CA GLN A 104 20.14 -11.05 23.15
C GLN A 104 20.61 -10.94 21.70
N ARG A 105 20.48 -12.03 20.91
CA ARG A 105 21.00 -12.14 19.56
C ARG A 105 19.89 -12.18 18.53
N VAL A 106 19.98 -11.25 17.59
CA VAL A 106 19.26 -11.32 16.32
C VAL A 106 20.21 -11.91 15.28
N VAL A 107 19.94 -13.12 14.81
CA VAL A 107 20.72 -13.71 13.73
C VAL A 107 20.03 -13.40 12.40
N ALA A 108 20.72 -12.64 11.55
CA ALA A 108 20.16 -12.10 10.32
C ALA A 108 20.61 -12.91 9.10
N TYR A 109 19.64 -13.26 8.27
CA TYR A 109 19.85 -13.74 6.90
C TYR A 109 19.40 -12.66 5.92
N THR A 110 20.32 -12.15 5.11
CA THR A 110 20.06 -11.08 4.15
C THR A 110 20.37 -11.54 2.72
N SER A 111 19.46 -11.22 1.79
CA SER A 111 19.66 -11.37 0.36
C SER A 111 19.06 -10.17 -0.35
N LEU A 112 19.89 -9.31 -0.96
CA LEU A 112 19.41 -8.05 -1.56
C LEU A 112 18.94 -8.18 -3.01
N TYR A 113 19.35 -9.23 -3.71
CA TYR A 113 19.20 -9.32 -5.18
C TYR A 113 18.32 -10.49 -5.65
N GLN A 114 18.09 -11.45 -4.81
CA GLN A 114 17.24 -12.60 -5.15
C GLN A 114 16.26 -12.86 -4.01
N PRO A 115 14.95 -12.88 -4.28
CA PRO A 115 14.06 -13.56 -3.36
C PRO A 115 14.61 -14.98 -3.23
N LEU A 116 14.72 -15.48 -2.01
CA LEU A 116 15.00 -16.90 -1.81
C LEU A 116 13.98 -17.65 -2.69
N GLY A 117 14.46 -18.39 -3.67
CA GLY A 117 13.65 -19.41 -4.33
C GLY A 117 13.38 -20.53 -3.34
N ALA A 118 12.96 -20.14 -2.14
CA ALA A 118 13.10 -20.86 -0.92
C ALA A 118 12.27 -22.13 -0.96
N SER A 119 12.94 -23.19 -1.25
CA SER A 119 12.43 -24.49 -0.80
C SER A 119 12.33 -24.44 0.74
N ARG A 120 11.30 -25.03 1.31
CA ARG A 120 11.16 -25.15 2.77
C ARG A 120 12.45 -25.66 3.43
N ALA A 121 13.19 -26.52 2.75
CA ALA A 121 14.46 -27.06 3.20
C ALA A 121 15.56 -25.99 3.39
N GLU A 122 15.65 -25.00 2.52
CA GLU A 122 16.62 -23.90 2.66
C GLU A 122 16.30 -23.03 3.87
N ILE A 123 15.02 -22.73 4.09
CA ILE A 123 14.55 -21.97 5.25
C ILE A 123 14.86 -22.76 6.54
N ASP A 124 14.55 -24.06 6.57
CA ASP A 124 14.80 -24.89 7.75
C ASP A 124 16.31 -24.96 8.06
N GLN A 125 17.18 -25.00 7.04
CA GLN A 125 18.64 -24.92 7.23
C GLN A 125 19.09 -23.58 7.83
N ILE A 126 18.45 -22.46 7.44
CA ILE A 126 18.75 -21.14 8.05
C ILE A 126 18.40 -21.16 9.54
N PHE A 127 17.22 -21.70 9.90
CA PHE A 127 16.83 -21.84 11.30
C PHE A 127 17.77 -22.74 12.08
N GLU A 128 18.18 -23.88 11.54
CA GLU A 128 19.16 -24.76 12.19
C GLU A 128 20.52 -24.07 12.43
N LYS A 129 20.99 -23.27 11.46
CA LYS A 129 22.24 -22.51 11.64
C LYS A 129 22.08 -21.42 12.69
N ALA A 130 20.95 -20.71 12.68
CA ALA A 130 20.63 -19.68 13.69
C ALA A 130 20.56 -20.27 15.09
N GLN A 131 19.90 -21.43 15.26
CA GLN A 131 19.84 -22.13 16.54
C GLN A 131 21.24 -22.56 17.02
N LYS A 132 22.08 -23.08 16.14
CA LYS A 132 23.47 -23.45 16.46
C LYS A 132 24.34 -22.23 16.84
N ALA A 133 23.94 -21.03 16.39
CA ALA A 133 24.58 -19.77 16.75
C ALA A 133 23.93 -19.10 17.98
N ASP A 134 23.11 -19.83 18.73
CA ASP A 134 22.39 -19.33 19.91
C ASP A 134 21.52 -18.08 19.62
N ALA A 135 20.80 -18.06 18.53
CA ALA A 135 19.87 -16.98 18.21
C ALA A 135 18.71 -16.91 19.20
N ASP A 136 18.30 -15.71 19.58
CA ASP A 136 17.06 -15.45 20.32
C ASP A 136 15.94 -15.02 19.35
N VAL A 137 16.31 -14.40 18.22
CA VAL A 137 15.43 -14.00 17.12
C VAL A 137 16.13 -14.28 15.78
N VAL A 138 15.38 -14.72 14.78
CA VAL A 138 15.87 -14.84 13.41
C VAL A 138 15.29 -13.70 12.58
N LYS A 139 16.15 -12.94 11.89
CA LYS A 139 15.75 -11.88 10.98
C LYS A 139 15.97 -12.31 9.54
N PHE A 140 14.98 -12.06 8.71
CA PHE A 140 15.07 -12.25 7.26
C PHE A 140 14.94 -10.92 6.54
N THR A 141 15.82 -10.68 5.58
CA THR A 141 15.74 -9.48 4.73
C THR A 141 15.90 -9.88 3.27
N TRP A 142 14.91 -9.56 2.44
CA TRP A 142 15.01 -9.75 0.98
C TRP A 142 13.99 -8.91 0.17
N PRO A 143 14.16 -8.81 -1.18
CA PRO A 143 13.26 -8.07 -2.03
C PRO A 143 11.83 -8.64 -2.04
N THR A 144 10.84 -7.77 -1.85
CA THR A 144 9.42 -8.10 -1.83
C THR A 144 8.59 -7.08 -2.64
N PRO A 145 8.89 -6.89 -3.94
CA PRO A 145 8.14 -5.94 -4.76
C PRO A 145 6.67 -6.34 -4.96
N THR A 146 6.36 -7.61 -4.86
CA THR A 146 4.99 -8.15 -4.98
C THR A 146 4.71 -9.19 -3.91
N LEU A 147 3.44 -9.57 -3.76
CA LEU A 147 3.02 -10.63 -2.84
C LEU A 147 3.69 -11.96 -3.15
N GLU A 148 3.86 -12.28 -4.44
CA GLU A 148 4.53 -13.52 -4.87
C GLU A 148 5.99 -13.55 -4.44
N ALA A 149 6.69 -12.43 -4.54
CA ALA A 149 8.07 -12.29 -4.07
C ALA A 149 8.17 -12.33 -2.52
N ALA A 150 7.14 -11.78 -1.83
CA ALA A 150 7.05 -11.83 -0.38
C ALA A 150 6.61 -13.20 0.15
N TRP A 151 5.98 -14.03 -0.69
CA TRP A 151 5.34 -15.27 -0.27
C TRP A 151 6.24 -16.23 0.53
N PRO A 152 7.49 -16.52 0.12
CA PRO A 152 8.37 -17.38 0.91
C PRO A 152 8.55 -16.85 2.33
N LEU A 153 8.72 -15.53 2.49
CA LEU A 153 8.90 -14.87 3.78
C LEU A 153 7.63 -14.96 4.63
N LEU A 154 6.46 -14.67 4.03
CA LEU A 154 5.16 -14.79 4.69
C LEU A 154 4.89 -16.23 5.16
N SER A 155 5.27 -17.23 4.35
CA SER A 155 5.11 -18.63 4.72
C SER A 155 5.95 -19.02 5.93
N VAL A 156 7.13 -18.39 6.10
CA VAL A 156 8.01 -18.60 7.27
C VAL A 156 7.41 -17.99 8.52
N VAL A 157 6.97 -16.74 8.43
CA VAL A 157 6.46 -15.97 9.59
C VAL A 157 5.08 -16.47 10.03
N SER A 158 4.24 -16.90 9.09
CA SER A 158 2.90 -17.43 9.42
C SER A 158 2.91 -18.80 10.12
N GLN A 159 4.06 -19.48 10.15
CA GLN A 159 4.23 -20.77 10.85
C GLN A 159 4.74 -20.56 12.27
N SER A 160 4.16 -21.28 13.24
CA SER A 160 4.73 -21.33 14.59
C SER A 160 6.09 -22.02 14.56
N ARG A 161 7.11 -21.37 15.09
CA ARG A 161 8.49 -21.89 15.20
C ARG A 161 9.02 -21.65 16.61
N ASP A 162 10.07 -22.37 16.98
CA ASP A 162 10.70 -22.25 18.29
C ASP A 162 11.39 -20.89 18.48
N LEU A 163 11.86 -20.28 17.38
CA LEU A 163 12.46 -18.95 17.40
C LEU A 163 11.51 -17.91 16.79
N PRO A 164 11.31 -16.76 17.46
CA PRO A 164 10.61 -15.63 16.87
C PRO A 164 11.27 -15.16 15.57
N VAL A 165 10.45 -14.69 14.64
CA VAL A 165 10.91 -14.24 13.33
C VAL A 165 10.57 -12.77 13.14
N VAL A 166 11.57 -11.99 12.72
CA VAL A 166 11.39 -10.65 12.18
C VAL A 166 11.65 -10.71 10.68
N GLY A 167 10.69 -10.27 9.89
CA GLY A 167 10.89 -10.15 8.47
C GLY A 167 11.00 -8.68 8.07
N MET A 168 11.94 -8.41 7.18
CA MET A 168 12.08 -7.14 6.53
C MET A 168 12.03 -7.38 5.02
N GLY A 169 10.91 -7.05 4.42
CA GLY A 169 10.78 -7.01 2.98
C GLY A 169 11.30 -5.66 2.44
N LEU A 170 12.05 -5.71 1.35
CA LEU A 170 12.52 -4.53 0.63
C LEU A 170 11.57 -4.27 -0.56
N GLY A 171 11.16 -3.04 -0.73
CA GLY A 171 10.15 -2.64 -1.71
C GLY A 171 8.72 -2.71 -1.16
N ASP A 172 7.74 -2.43 -2.01
CA ASP A 172 6.36 -2.12 -1.64
C ASP A 172 5.70 -3.14 -0.70
N CYS A 173 5.69 -4.42 -1.06
CA CYS A 173 5.08 -5.47 -0.22
C CYS A 173 5.85 -5.78 1.07
N GLY A 174 7.00 -5.14 1.31
CA GLY A 174 7.70 -5.21 2.58
C GLY A 174 6.86 -4.66 3.73
N LEU A 175 6.15 -3.56 3.48
CA LEU A 175 5.21 -2.99 4.45
C LEU A 175 4.05 -3.97 4.72
N THR A 176 3.41 -4.51 3.69
CA THR A 176 2.34 -5.52 3.83
C THR A 176 2.78 -6.69 4.72
N PHE A 177 3.97 -7.21 4.43
CA PHE A 177 4.57 -8.29 5.19
C PHE A 177 4.76 -7.91 6.67
N SER A 178 5.34 -6.75 6.93
CA SER A 178 5.63 -6.27 8.28
C SER A 178 4.35 -6.04 9.11
N LEU A 179 3.29 -5.55 8.48
CA LEU A 179 1.97 -5.39 9.10
C LEU A 179 1.36 -6.75 9.46
N LEU A 180 1.39 -7.71 8.55
CA LEU A 180 0.93 -9.08 8.78
C LEU A 180 1.77 -9.79 9.86
N GLY A 181 3.07 -9.50 9.93
CA GLY A 181 4.00 -10.09 10.88
C GLY A 181 3.52 -9.96 12.33
N ARG A 182 2.91 -8.84 12.70
CA ARG A 182 2.36 -8.65 14.06
C ARG A 182 1.30 -9.69 14.42
N LYS A 183 0.40 -10.01 13.49
CA LYS A 183 -0.63 -11.04 13.69
C LYS A 183 -0.02 -12.41 13.97
N TYR A 184 1.14 -12.69 13.40
CA TYR A 184 1.84 -13.96 13.49
C TYR A 184 2.93 -13.99 14.58
N GLY A 185 3.03 -12.95 15.42
CA GLY A 185 3.93 -12.94 16.56
C GLY A 185 5.33 -12.39 16.29
N SER A 186 5.52 -11.66 15.19
CA SER A 186 6.77 -10.92 14.97
C SER A 186 7.02 -9.95 16.13
N PRO A 187 8.20 -9.97 16.78
CA PRO A 187 8.44 -9.19 17.98
C PRO A 187 8.48 -7.68 17.75
N TRP A 188 8.89 -7.22 16.57
CA TRP A 188 8.85 -5.82 16.17
C TRP A 188 8.67 -5.60 14.68
N ILE A 189 8.31 -4.37 14.32
CA ILE A 189 8.35 -3.80 12.98
C ILE A 189 9.40 -2.69 12.95
N TYR A 190 10.10 -2.54 11.82
CA TYR A 190 11.04 -1.44 11.64
C TYR A 190 10.36 -0.17 11.14
N ALA A 191 10.81 0.98 11.65
CA ALA A 191 10.35 2.30 11.23
C ALA A 191 11.54 3.25 11.04
N ALA A 192 11.39 4.22 10.13
CA ALA A 192 12.28 5.34 10.01
C ALA A 192 11.99 6.38 11.11
N LEU A 193 13.01 7.14 11.52
CA LEU A 193 12.86 8.23 12.48
C LEU A 193 12.00 9.35 11.89
N GLU A 194 12.31 9.74 10.67
CA GLU A 194 11.60 10.75 9.87
C GLU A 194 11.67 10.37 8.39
N ARG A 195 10.81 10.94 7.56
CA ARG A 195 10.89 10.77 6.10
C ARG A 195 12.21 11.32 5.58
N GLY A 196 12.89 10.56 4.71
CA GLY A 196 14.25 10.86 4.23
C GLY A 196 15.37 10.34 5.12
N MET A 197 15.04 9.68 6.26
CA MET A 197 16.00 9.01 7.15
C MET A 197 15.77 7.49 7.18
N GLU A 198 15.20 6.93 6.10
CA GLU A 198 14.96 5.50 5.97
C GLU A 198 16.29 4.74 5.89
N ALA A 199 16.40 3.68 6.68
CA ALA A 199 17.51 2.73 6.56
C ALA A 199 17.34 1.80 5.35
N TYR A 200 16.12 1.70 4.83
CA TYR A 200 15.73 0.87 3.69
C TYR A 200 14.62 1.55 2.91
N GLU A 201 14.63 1.36 1.59
CA GLU A 201 13.56 1.87 0.72
C GLU A 201 12.18 1.32 1.12
N GLY A 202 11.20 2.22 1.22
CA GLY A 202 9.83 1.87 1.61
C GLY A 202 9.61 1.67 3.12
N GLN A 203 10.58 1.99 3.97
CA GLN A 203 10.43 1.92 5.42
C GLN A 203 9.42 2.97 5.90
N PRO A 204 8.33 2.58 6.63
CA PRO A 204 7.36 3.53 7.14
C PRO A 204 7.94 4.34 8.31
N THR A 205 7.40 5.52 8.56
CA THR A 205 7.64 6.25 9.81
C THR A 205 6.76 5.72 10.94
N VAL A 206 7.04 6.11 12.18
CA VAL A 206 6.16 5.80 13.32
C VAL A 206 4.77 6.42 13.13
N GLY A 207 4.71 7.64 12.58
CA GLY A 207 3.44 8.30 12.25
C GLY A 207 2.62 7.48 11.26
N ASP A 208 3.22 6.98 10.17
CA ASP A 208 2.54 6.12 9.21
C ASP A 208 2.01 4.83 9.87
N LEU A 209 2.79 4.22 10.77
CA LEU A 209 2.38 3.00 11.47
C LEU A 209 1.22 3.23 12.45
N ASP A 210 1.23 4.34 13.16
CA ASP A 210 0.22 4.63 14.20
C ASP A 210 -1.04 5.29 13.61
N GLU A 211 -0.90 6.23 12.65
CA GLU A 211 -2.01 7.00 12.10
C GLU A 211 -2.67 6.31 10.90
N VAL A 212 -1.87 5.82 9.94
CA VAL A 212 -2.41 5.19 8.73
C VAL A 212 -2.75 3.71 8.98
N HIS A 213 -1.83 2.95 9.56
CA HIS A 213 -1.98 1.51 9.69
C HIS A 213 -2.55 1.05 11.03
N ARG A 214 -2.59 1.92 12.05
CA ARG A 214 -2.98 1.60 13.43
C ARG A 214 -2.33 0.31 13.91
N TRP A 215 -1.03 0.19 13.65
CA TRP A 215 -0.27 -1.05 13.83
C TRP A 215 -0.32 -1.59 15.26
N ARG A 216 -0.30 -0.69 16.27
CA ARG A 216 -0.34 -1.09 17.69
C ARG A 216 -1.63 -1.79 18.07
N GLU A 217 -2.70 -1.58 17.31
CA GLU A 217 -4.02 -2.19 17.55
C GLU A 217 -4.19 -3.56 16.88
N ILE A 218 -3.27 -3.98 16.00
CA ILE A 218 -3.32 -5.29 15.34
C ILE A 218 -3.12 -6.40 16.38
N ARG A 219 -4.02 -7.39 16.34
CA ARG A 219 -4.04 -8.57 17.20
C ARG A 219 -4.02 -9.85 16.35
N THR A 220 -3.87 -11.00 16.99
CA THR A 220 -3.98 -12.30 16.31
C THR A 220 -5.36 -12.55 15.71
N SER A 221 -6.42 -11.94 16.27
CA SER A 221 -7.80 -12.02 15.80
C SER A 221 -8.12 -11.04 14.67
N THR A 222 -7.30 -10.01 14.46
CA THR A 222 -7.57 -8.93 13.51
C THR A 222 -7.82 -9.49 12.10
N LYS A 223 -8.92 -9.07 11.49
CA LYS A 223 -9.26 -9.39 10.10
C LYS A 223 -8.55 -8.42 9.18
N PHE A 224 -8.02 -8.93 8.07
CA PHE A 224 -7.36 -8.09 7.07
C PHE A 224 -8.16 -8.00 5.78
N ILE A 225 -8.20 -6.80 5.21
CA ILE A 225 -8.67 -6.49 3.88
C ILE A 225 -7.50 -5.81 3.14
N ALA A 226 -7.23 -6.22 1.92
CA ALA A 226 -6.21 -5.59 1.10
C ALA A 226 -6.79 -4.42 0.30
N VAL A 227 -5.97 -3.40 0.04
CA VAL A 227 -6.20 -2.35 -0.96
C VAL A 227 -5.09 -2.47 -1.99
N ASP A 228 -5.44 -2.56 -3.26
CA ASP A 228 -4.46 -2.67 -4.35
C ASP A 228 -3.70 -1.36 -4.53
N GLY A 229 -2.38 -1.45 -4.45
CA GLY A 229 -1.46 -0.33 -4.68
C GLY A 229 -0.78 0.21 -3.43
N PHE A 230 0.27 1.01 -3.70
CA PHE A 230 1.09 1.72 -2.70
C PHE A 230 1.23 3.21 -3.05
N ASP A 231 0.49 3.68 -4.06
CA ASP A 231 0.41 5.10 -4.39
C ASP A 231 -0.35 5.89 -3.30
N ASP A 232 -0.22 7.20 -3.32
CA ASP A 232 -0.80 8.10 -2.31
C ASP A 232 -2.32 7.92 -2.17
N ALA A 233 -3.03 7.67 -3.27
CA ALA A 233 -4.48 7.46 -3.25
C ALA A 233 -4.86 6.14 -2.56
N SER A 234 -4.13 5.06 -2.84
CA SER A 234 -4.32 3.76 -2.19
C SER A 234 -4.00 3.83 -0.69
N LEU A 235 -2.90 4.49 -0.31
CA LEU A 235 -2.53 4.67 1.09
C LEU A 235 -3.50 5.59 1.84
N ALA A 236 -4.00 6.65 1.20
CA ALA A 236 -5.05 7.50 1.77
C ALA A 236 -6.34 6.70 2.05
N MET A 237 -6.71 5.80 1.15
CA MET A 237 -7.86 4.90 1.34
C MET A 237 -7.63 3.92 2.49
N VAL A 238 -6.43 3.33 2.61
CA VAL A 238 -6.05 2.48 3.75
C VAL A 238 -6.19 3.25 5.06
N GLY A 239 -5.68 4.48 5.13
CA GLY A 239 -5.76 5.34 6.31
C GLY A 239 -7.21 5.65 6.69
N ALA A 240 -8.04 6.06 5.72
CA ALA A 240 -9.45 6.38 5.93
C ALA A 240 -10.22 5.16 6.49
N PHE A 241 -10.03 3.99 5.91
CA PHE A 241 -10.68 2.75 6.39
C PHE A 241 -10.20 2.34 7.77
N ASN A 242 -8.91 2.44 8.05
CA ASN A 242 -8.36 2.09 9.36
C ASN A 242 -8.83 3.05 10.46
N ALA A 243 -8.97 4.33 10.13
CA ALA A 243 -9.56 5.32 11.03
C ALA A 243 -11.02 4.97 11.35
N ALA A 244 -11.85 4.79 10.32
CA ALA A 244 -13.26 4.44 10.47
C ALA A 244 -13.46 3.13 11.22
N ALA A 245 -12.65 2.10 10.94
CA ALA A 245 -12.71 0.83 11.66
C ALA A 245 -12.37 0.99 13.15
N GLY A 246 -11.38 1.83 13.47
CA GLY A 246 -11.04 2.15 14.85
C GLY A 246 -12.17 2.86 15.57
N ASP A 247 -12.77 3.87 14.94
CA ASP A 247 -13.88 4.65 15.51
C ASP A 247 -15.13 3.80 15.70
N ALA A 248 -15.38 2.85 14.80
CA ALA A 248 -16.46 1.86 14.90
C ALA A 248 -16.15 0.68 15.87
N GLY A 249 -14.95 0.62 16.45
CA GLY A 249 -14.51 -0.48 17.33
C GLY A 249 -14.36 -1.83 16.62
N LEU A 250 -14.12 -1.83 15.31
CA LEU A 250 -13.97 -3.04 14.50
C LEU A 250 -12.55 -3.61 14.63
N ASP A 251 -12.43 -4.92 14.91
CA ASP A 251 -11.15 -5.63 14.85
C ASP A 251 -10.83 -6.04 13.39
N ALA A 252 -10.74 -5.02 12.52
CA ALA A 252 -10.40 -5.15 11.12
C ALA A 252 -9.39 -4.08 10.73
N ARG A 253 -8.45 -4.42 9.83
CA ARG A 253 -7.45 -3.48 9.29
C ARG A 253 -7.28 -3.67 7.80
N TRP A 254 -7.17 -2.54 7.12
CA TRP A 254 -6.82 -2.49 5.71
C TRP A 254 -5.32 -2.32 5.57
N LEU A 255 -4.76 -3.02 4.59
CA LEU A 255 -3.34 -2.98 4.30
C LEU A 255 -3.11 -2.86 2.79
N PRO A 256 -2.06 -2.16 2.36
CA PRO A 256 -1.72 -2.07 0.95
C PRO A 256 -1.20 -3.43 0.46
N LEU A 257 -1.46 -3.75 -0.80
CA LEU A 257 -1.04 -4.99 -1.44
C LEU A 257 -0.73 -4.76 -2.91
N ALA A 258 0.32 -5.38 -3.43
CA ALA A 258 0.57 -5.48 -4.87
C ALA A 258 0.83 -6.93 -5.26
N TRP A 259 0.35 -7.32 -6.42
CA TRP A 259 0.57 -8.65 -6.99
C TRP A 259 0.80 -8.55 -8.50
N ALA A 260 1.55 -9.49 -9.05
CA ALA A 260 1.88 -9.54 -10.47
C ALA A 260 0.96 -10.48 -11.26
N ASP A 261 0.52 -11.59 -10.64
CA ASP A 261 -0.20 -12.66 -11.32
C ASP A 261 -1.41 -13.14 -10.50
N ASN A 262 -2.57 -13.19 -11.17
CA ASN A 262 -3.82 -13.66 -10.59
C ASN A 262 -3.84 -15.16 -10.27
N SER A 263 -3.00 -15.96 -10.93
CA SER A 263 -3.10 -17.43 -10.89
C SER A 263 -3.02 -18.05 -9.49
N ARG A 264 -2.34 -17.39 -8.56
CA ARG A 264 -2.15 -17.86 -7.18
C ARG A 264 -2.69 -16.91 -6.12
N LEU A 265 -3.15 -15.72 -6.52
CA LEU A 265 -3.54 -14.68 -5.59
C LEU A 265 -4.60 -15.17 -4.59
N VAL A 266 -5.70 -15.74 -5.07
CA VAL A 266 -6.78 -16.24 -4.21
C VAL A 266 -6.27 -17.24 -3.19
N GLN A 267 -5.41 -18.18 -3.60
CA GLN A 267 -4.80 -19.14 -2.69
C GLN A 267 -3.94 -18.47 -1.61
N MET A 268 -3.15 -17.46 -1.99
CA MET A 268 -2.33 -16.73 -1.04
C MET A 268 -3.18 -15.91 -0.06
N LEU A 269 -4.24 -15.25 -0.54
CA LEU A 269 -5.20 -14.52 0.31
C LEU A 269 -5.88 -15.44 1.33
N ASP A 270 -6.30 -16.63 0.90
CA ASP A 270 -6.93 -17.63 1.80
C ASP A 270 -5.97 -18.11 2.91
N VAL A 271 -4.71 -18.39 2.56
CA VAL A 271 -3.68 -18.79 3.55
C VAL A 271 -3.39 -17.65 4.52
N LEU A 272 -3.29 -16.41 4.05
CA LEU A 272 -3.06 -15.23 4.88
C LEU A 272 -4.32 -14.78 5.65
N LYS A 273 -5.48 -15.41 5.37
CA LYS A 273 -6.78 -15.05 5.95
C LYS A 273 -7.14 -13.58 5.70
N ILE A 274 -6.78 -13.08 4.53
CA ILE A 274 -7.24 -11.79 4.00
C ILE A 274 -8.65 -12.00 3.46
N GLN A 275 -9.62 -11.21 3.92
CA GLN A 275 -11.05 -11.45 3.68
C GLN A 275 -11.60 -10.74 2.46
N GLY A 276 -10.86 -9.77 1.92
CA GLY A 276 -11.29 -9.03 0.76
C GLY A 276 -10.14 -8.23 0.14
N VAL A 277 -10.37 -7.78 -1.08
CA VAL A 277 -9.47 -6.89 -1.83
C VAL A 277 -10.28 -5.76 -2.43
N VAL A 278 -9.93 -4.54 -2.10
CA VAL A 278 -10.41 -3.32 -2.75
C VAL A 278 -9.49 -3.04 -3.93
N GLY A 279 -10.05 -2.81 -5.10
CA GLY A 279 -9.31 -2.45 -6.30
C GLY A 279 -8.69 -1.08 -6.20
N ARG A 280 -7.70 -0.84 -7.04
CA ARG A 280 -6.99 0.43 -7.14
C ARG A 280 -7.97 1.58 -7.42
N PRO A 281 -7.82 2.75 -6.79
CA PRO A 281 -8.73 3.89 -7.02
C PRO A 281 -8.87 4.30 -8.49
N GLY A 282 -7.79 4.15 -9.29
CA GLY A 282 -7.82 4.39 -10.73
C GLY A 282 -8.50 3.33 -11.59
N GLY A 283 -9.08 2.29 -10.98
CA GLY A 283 -9.72 1.16 -11.63
C GLY A 283 -8.73 0.03 -11.98
N ASP A 284 -9.20 -1.21 -11.86
CA ASP A 284 -8.44 -2.41 -12.23
C ASP A 284 -9.42 -3.51 -12.66
N GLU A 285 -9.16 -4.15 -13.79
CA GLU A 285 -10.00 -5.25 -14.29
C GLU A 285 -9.62 -6.61 -13.71
N ARG A 286 -8.42 -6.73 -13.12
CA ARG A 286 -7.88 -7.99 -12.61
C ARG A 286 -8.77 -8.65 -11.54
N LEU A 287 -9.46 -7.84 -10.72
CA LEU A 287 -10.38 -8.36 -9.71
C LEU A 287 -11.58 -9.09 -10.32
N GLY A 288 -12.03 -8.64 -11.50
CA GLY A 288 -13.12 -9.30 -12.24
C GLY A 288 -12.80 -10.72 -12.67
N GLU A 289 -11.53 -11.00 -13.00
CA GLU A 289 -11.05 -12.34 -13.36
C GLU A 289 -11.03 -13.30 -12.16
N LEU A 290 -10.82 -12.76 -10.96
CA LEU A 290 -10.77 -13.53 -9.71
C LEU A 290 -12.14 -13.82 -9.12
N ALA A 291 -13.17 -13.09 -9.55
CA ALA A 291 -14.52 -13.24 -9.02
C ALA A 291 -15.18 -14.54 -9.50
N GLN A 292 -15.30 -15.49 -8.61
CA GLN A 292 -16.04 -16.76 -8.88
C GLN A 292 -17.54 -16.50 -9.07
N ARG A 293 -18.06 -15.47 -8.44
CA ARG A 293 -19.43 -14.96 -8.60
C ARG A 293 -19.39 -13.44 -8.61
N ARG A 294 -20.33 -12.84 -9.30
CA ARG A 294 -20.57 -11.40 -9.25
C ARG A 294 -21.93 -11.12 -8.64
N GLU A 295 -22.09 -9.99 -7.99
CA GLU A 295 -23.41 -9.57 -7.53
C GLU A 295 -24.38 -9.42 -8.71
N ALA A 296 -25.68 -9.68 -8.48
CA ALA A 296 -26.67 -9.70 -9.54
C ALA A 296 -26.77 -8.40 -10.36
N ALA A 297 -26.49 -7.27 -9.72
CA ALA A 297 -26.52 -5.96 -10.37
C ALA A 297 -25.41 -5.76 -11.44
N LEU A 298 -24.32 -6.50 -11.36
CA LEU A 298 -23.23 -6.42 -12.34
C LEU A 298 -23.50 -7.25 -13.61
N GLY A 299 -24.22 -8.36 -13.49
CA GLY A 299 -24.28 -9.35 -14.56
C GLY A 299 -22.91 -10.04 -14.76
N PRO A 300 -22.73 -10.77 -15.88
CA PRO A 300 -21.51 -11.56 -16.09
C PRO A 300 -20.26 -10.71 -16.35
N ASP A 301 -20.40 -9.55 -16.97
CA ASP A 301 -19.29 -8.74 -17.49
C ASP A 301 -19.13 -7.37 -16.79
N GLY A 302 -19.91 -7.12 -15.72
CA GLY A 302 -19.83 -5.86 -15.00
C GLY A 302 -18.50 -5.67 -14.26
N PRO A 303 -18.07 -4.40 -14.07
CA PRO A 303 -16.81 -4.08 -13.44
C PRO A 303 -16.81 -4.45 -11.96
N VAL A 304 -15.69 -5.03 -11.51
CA VAL A 304 -15.47 -5.42 -10.10
C VAL A 304 -14.38 -4.54 -9.52
N ASP A 305 -14.73 -3.79 -8.49
CA ASP A 305 -13.80 -2.92 -7.73
C ASP A 305 -13.65 -3.38 -6.27
N LEU A 306 -14.41 -4.37 -5.85
CA LEU A 306 -14.31 -5.02 -4.54
C LEU A 306 -14.49 -6.53 -4.69
N LEU A 307 -13.55 -7.28 -4.15
CA LEU A 307 -13.60 -8.74 -4.07
C LEU A 307 -13.68 -9.16 -2.61
N MET A 308 -14.67 -9.98 -2.23
CA MET A 308 -14.85 -10.44 -0.86
C MET A 308 -14.97 -11.95 -0.79
N ASN A 309 -14.30 -12.56 0.18
CA ASN A 309 -14.50 -13.97 0.51
C ASN A 309 -15.78 -14.11 1.34
N LYS A 310 -16.80 -14.77 0.77
CA LYS A 310 -18.04 -15.14 1.46
C LYS A 310 -18.16 -16.65 1.51
N ASP A 311 -17.95 -17.20 2.70
CA ASP A 311 -18.07 -18.65 2.95
C ASP A 311 -17.18 -19.51 2.03
N GLY A 312 -15.93 -19.07 1.79
CA GLY A 312 -14.98 -19.74 0.92
C GLY A 312 -15.16 -19.47 -0.58
N ASN A 313 -16.08 -18.59 -0.97
CA ASN A 313 -16.28 -18.18 -2.35
C ASN A 313 -15.93 -16.69 -2.51
N TRP A 314 -15.12 -16.38 -3.51
CA TRP A 314 -14.75 -15.02 -3.82
C TRP A 314 -15.81 -14.36 -4.72
N GLN A 315 -16.50 -13.38 -4.15
CA GLN A 315 -17.59 -12.65 -4.80
C GLN A 315 -17.15 -11.24 -5.16
N GLY A 316 -17.41 -10.83 -6.41
CA GLY A 316 -17.13 -9.50 -6.94
C GLY A 316 -18.31 -8.55 -6.78
N PHE A 317 -18.01 -7.31 -6.39
CA PHE A 317 -18.93 -6.19 -6.24
C PHE A 317 -18.43 -4.98 -7.04
N GLY A 318 -19.37 -4.13 -7.50
CA GLY A 318 -19.07 -2.87 -8.16
C GLY A 318 -19.61 -1.70 -7.35
N CYS A 319 -18.81 -1.13 -6.49
CA CYS A 319 -19.16 -0.05 -5.58
C CYS A 319 -18.93 1.32 -6.20
N LEU A 320 -17.80 1.50 -6.89
CA LEU A 320 -17.32 2.78 -7.41
C LEU A 320 -18.34 3.50 -8.29
N TRP A 321 -18.81 2.84 -9.36
CA TRP A 321 -19.74 3.50 -10.28
C TRP A 321 -21.05 3.93 -9.62
N ARG A 322 -21.54 3.12 -8.67
CA ARG A 322 -22.76 3.45 -7.93
C ARG A 322 -22.58 4.67 -7.06
N ALA A 323 -21.48 4.70 -6.32
CA ALA A 323 -21.19 5.80 -5.40
C ALA A 323 -20.87 7.09 -6.15
N ALA A 324 -20.06 7.03 -7.20
CA ALA A 324 -19.72 8.20 -8.01
C ALA A 324 -20.95 8.78 -8.72
N LEU A 325 -21.80 7.92 -9.31
CA LEU A 325 -23.02 8.40 -9.96
C LEU A 325 -24.07 8.88 -8.96
N LEU A 326 -24.11 8.36 -7.74
CA LEU A 326 -24.97 8.88 -6.69
C LEU A 326 -24.56 10.31 -6.30
N ALA A 327 -23.26 10.58 -6.16
CA ALA A 327 -22.77 11.94 -5.93
C ALA A 327 -23.13 12.90 -7.08
N LEU A 328 -22.96 12.43 -8.33
CA LEU A 328 -23.36 13.20 -9.52
C LEU A 328 -24.87 13.48 -9.55
N GLU A 329 -25.70 12.47 -9.27
CA GLU A 329 -27.16 12.58 -9.28
C GLU A 329 -27.66 13.54 -8.19
N ALA A 330 -26.98 13.64 -7.06
CA ALA A 330 -27.28 14.58 -6.00
C ALA A 330 -27.07 16.03 -6.46
N GLU A 331 -26.00 16.32 -7.21
CA GLU A 331 -25.73 17.65 -7.78
C GLU A 331 -26.66 18.01 -8.95
N LEU A 332 -27.06 17.00 -9.76
CA LEU A 332 -28.03 17.23 -10.83
C LEU A 332 -29.38 17.69 -10.30
N GLY A 333 -29.72 17.31 -9.09
CA GLY A 333 -30.97 17.70 -8.43
C GLY A 333 -32.20 17.23 -9.19
N GLY A 334 -33.37 17.76 -8.75
CA GLY A 334 -34.67 17.50 -9.38
C GLY A 334 -35.54 16.51 -8.59
N GLU A 335 -36.81 16.42 -8.97
CA GLU A 335 -37.79 15.52 -8.32
C GLU A 335 -37.72 14.06 -8.87
N SER A 336 -36.82 13.80 -9.82
CA SER A 336 -36.71 12.49 -10.47
C SER A 336 -35.94 11.49 -9.60
N GLU A 337 -36.47 10.28 -9.43
CA GLU A 337 -35.75 9.15 -8.83
C GLU A 337 -34.56 8.65 -9.69
N THR A 338 -34.47 9.10 -10.93
CA THR A 338 -33.43 8.77 -11.90
C THR A 338 -32.93 10.01 -12.62
N PRO A 339 -32.12 10.88 -11.97
CA PRO A 339 -31.69 12.17 -12.55
C PRO A 339 -30.89 12.05 -13.85
N LEU A 340 -30.20 10.91 -14.10
CA LEU A 340 -29.44 10.65 -15.32
C LEU A 340 -30.30 10.11 -16.49
N ASP A 341 -31.56 9.69 -16.26
CA ASP A 341 -32.39 9.14 -17.33
C ASP A 341 -32.52 10.11 -18.49
N ARG A 342 -32.13 9.69 -19.70
CA ARG A 342 -32.10 10.45 -20.95
C ARG A 342 -31.22 11.71 -20.98
N ARG A 343 -30.38 11.96 -19.97
CA ARG A 343 -29.36 13.00 -20.08
C ARG A 343 -28.22 12.56 -20.96
N SER A 344 -27.65 13.50 -21.71
CA SER A 344 -26.46 13.26 -22.53
C SER A 344 -25.22 13.25 -21.63
N VAL A 345 -24.53 12.10 -21.62
CA VAL A 345 -23.33 11.86 -20.80
C VAL A 345 -22.16 11.59 -21.71
N LEU A 346 -21.10 12.36 -21.54
CA LEU A 346 -19.82 12.14 -22.21
C LEU A 346 -18.81 11.59 -21.20
N VAL A 347 -18.30 10.38 -21.43
CA VAL A 347 -17.20 9.81 -20.67
C VAL A 347 -15.90 10.05 -21.42
N ILE A 348 -14.94 10.70 -20.75
CA ILE A 348 -13.61 10.96 -21.28
C ILE A 348 -12.61 10.01 -20.63
N GLY A 349 -12.02 9.13 -21.44
CA GLY A 349 -11.08 8.10 -21.06
C GLY A 349 -11.34 6.79 -21.77
N THR A 350 -10.37 5.88 -21.71
CA THR A 350 -10.41 4.59 -22.43
C THR A 350 -10.01 3.40 -21.56
N GLY A 351 -9.51 3.68 -20.35
CA GLY A 351 -9.05 2.69 -19.39
C GLY A 351 -10.17 2.00 -18.58
N PRO A 352 -9.81 1.21 -17.58
CA PRO A 352 -10.75 0.48 -16.73
C PRO A 352 -11.77 1.38 -16.03
N LEU A 353 -11.34 2.57 -15.59
CA LEU A 353 -12.20 3.56 -14.95
C LEU A 353 -13.30 4.05 -15.89
N ALA A 354 -12.93 4.38 -17.14
CA ALA A 354 -13.89 4.79 -18.16
C ALA A 354 -14.90 3.69 -18.47
N ARG A 355 -14.47 2.43 -18.60
CA ARG A 355 -15.37 1.29 -18.77
C ARG A 355 -16.35 1.16 -17.62
N THR A 356 -15.88 1.35 -16.39
CA THR A 356 -16.71 1.32 -15.17
C THR A 356 -17.79 2.41 -15.22
N MET A 357 -17.42 3.61 -15.64
CA MET A 357 -18.37 4.74 -15.71
C MET A 357 -19.34 4.62 -16.88
N VAL A 358 -18.89 4.13 -18.05
CA VAL A 358 -19.78 3.82 -19.19
C VAL A 358 -20.82 2.76 -18.79
N PHE A 359 -20.39 1.69 -18.12
CA PHE A 359 -21.30 0.67 -17.61
C PHE A 359 -22.33 1.28 -16.64
N GLY A 360 -21.88 2.06 -15.66
CA GLY A 360 -22.75 2.67 -14.67
C GLY A 360 -23.75 3.66 -15.27
N ALA A 361 -23.28 4.58 -16.10
CA ALA A 361 -24.13 5.60 -16.74
C ALA A 361 -25.18 4.96 -17.68
N THR A 362 -24.80 3.93 -18.41
CA THR A 362 -25.75 3.14 -19.24
C THR A 362 -26.82 2.46 -18.37
N ARG A 363 -26.42 1.89 -17.23
CA ARG A 363 -27.38 1.29 -16.27
C ARG A 363 -28.34 2.33 -15.66
N ARG A 364 -27.93 3.58 -15.55
CA ARG A 364 -28.77 4.73 -15.15
C ARG A 364 -29.57 5.32 -16.31
N LYS A 365 -29.55 4.67 -17.49
CA LYS A 365 -30.26 5.07 -18.73
C LYS A 365 -29.80 6.42 -19.29
N GLY A 366 -28.58 6.86 -19.00
CA GLY A 366 -27.94 7.99 -19.66
C GLY A 366 -27.72 7.72 -21.14
N LEU A 367 -27.75 8.76 -21.95
CA LEU A 367 -27.36 8.70 -23.38
C LEU A 367 -25.84 8.85 -23.45
N VAL A 368 -25.15 7.73 -23.33
CA VAL A 368 -23.69 7.70 -23.13
C VAL A 368 -22.96 7.84 -24.45
N SER A 369 -21.91 8.66 -24.44
CA SER A 369 -20.90 8.74 -25.49
C SER A 369 -19.51 8.68 -24.89
N VAL A 370 -18.53 8.23 -25.67
CA VAL A 370 -17.13 8.06 -25.23
C VAL A 370 -16.22 8.87 -26.13
N ALA A 371 -15.25 9.54 -25.49
CA ALA A 371 -14.13 10.21 -26.14
C ALA A 371 -12.83 9.96 -25.36
N GLY A 372 -11.68 10.25 -25.94
CA GLY A 372 -10.39 10.14 -25.27
C GLY A 372 -9.31 10.87 -26.06
N SER A 373 -8.10 10.93 -25.51
CA SER A 373 -6.90 11.44 -26.21
C SER A 373 -6.47 10.54 -27.37
N ASP A 374 -6.85 9.26 -27.33
CA ASP A 374 -6.69 8.28 -28.41
C ASP A 374 -8.06 7.89 -28.98
N ASP A 375 -8.37 8.41 -30.17
CA ASP A 375 -9.63 8.12 -30.87
C ASP A 375 -9.83 6.62 -31.16
N GLY A 376 -8.75 5.88 -31.42
CA GLY A 376 -8.82 4.45 -31.74
C GLY A 376 -9.25 3.63 -30.53
N MET A 377 -8.67 3.91 -29.36
CA MET A 377 -9.04 3.28 -28.10
C MET A 377 -10.47 3.67 -27.67
N ALA A 378 -10.82 4.95 -27.82
CA ALA A 378 -12.17 5.43 -27.49
C ALA A 378 -13.24 4.79 -28.39
N GLN A 379 -12.96 4.61 -29.69
CA GLN A 379 -13.85 3.93 -30.62
C GLN A 379 -14.03 2.43 -30.27
N GLN A 380 -12.94 1.77 -29.84
CA GLN A 380 -13.02 0.37 -29.40
C GLN A 380 -13.89 0.22 -28.14
N LEU A 381 -13.68 1.09 -27.14
CA LEU A 381 -14.51 1.08 -25.92
C LEU A 381 -15.97 1.36 -26.23
N ALA A 382 -16.27 2.34 -27.07
CA ALA A 382 -17.63 2.68 -27.48
C ALA A 382 -18.31 1.51 -28.20
N ALA A 383 -17.63 0.85 -29.12
CA ALA A 383 -18.13 -0.32 -29.81
C ALA A 383 -18.37 -1.52 -28.87
N ALA A 384 -17.44 -1.78 -27.96
CA ALA A 384 -17.59 -2.87 -26.97
C ALA A 384 -18.74 -2.65 -25.98
N SER A 385 -19.11 -1.39 -25.72
CA SER A 385 -20.17 -1.01 -24.78
C SER A 385 -21.51 -0.66 -25.46
N ASP A 386 -21.57 -0.76 -26.77
CA ASP A 386 -22.75 -0.37 -27.60
C ASP A 386 -23.20 1.09 -27.33
N VAL A 387 -22.24 2.01 -27.26
CA VAL A 387 -22.46 3.44 -27.04
C VAL A 387 -21.84 4.28 -28.16
N ARG A 388 -22.18 5.57 -28.22
CA ARG A 388 -21.69 6.47 -29.25
C ARG A 388 -20.20 6.82 -29.05
N PHE A 389 -19.40 6.78 -30.10
CA PHE A 389 -18.06 7.37 -30.14
C PHE A 389 -18.13 8.83 -30.58
N VAL A 390 -17.32 9.69 -29.93
CA VAL A 390 -17.11 11.10 -30.28
C VAL A 390 -15.62 11.32 -30.55
N PRO A 391 -15.20 11.60 -31.79
CA PRO A 391 -13.81 11.94 -32.08
C PRO A 391 -13.37 13.19 -31.30
N ALA A 392 -12.10 13.25 -30.90
CA ALA A 392 -11.53 14.36 -30.13
C ALA A 392 -11.74 15.72 -30.83
N GLN A 393 -11.62 15.77 -32.14
CA GLN A 393 -11.86 16.98 -32.94
C GLN A 393 -13.30 17.47 -32.92
N ASN A 394 -14.28 16.62 -32.61
CA ASN A 394 -15.72 16.95 -32.59
C ASN A 394 -16.23 17.27 -31.18
N LEU A 395 -15.37 17.22 -30.17
CA LEU A 395 -15.76 17.51 -28.78
C LEU A 395 -16.36 18.91 -28.61
N TYR A 396 -15.79 19.90 -29.30
CA TYR A 396 -16.27 21.28 -29.24
C TYR A 396 -17.73 21.42 -29.71
N ASP A 397 -18.13 20.67 -30.73
CA ASP A 397 -19.48 20.71 -31.28
C ASP A 397 -20.45 19.76 -30.57
N THR A 398 -19.96 18.98 -29.63
CA THR A 398 -20.78 18.02 -28.87
C THR A 398 -21.41 18.70 -27.66
N LEU A 399 -22.74 18.74 -27.66
CA LEU A 399 -23.53 19.26 -26.52
C LEU A 399 -23.87 18.09 -25.60
N VAL A 400 -23.46 18.20 -24.34
CA VAL A 400 -23.80 17.22 -23.30
C VAL A 400 -24.20 17.91 -22.01
N ASP A 401 -25.00 17.21 -21.21
CA ASP A 401 -25.41 17.68 -19.88
C ASP A 401 -24.32 17.39 -18.84
N VAL A 402 -23.66 16.25 -18.98
CA VAL A 402 -22.68 15.73 -18.03
C VAL A 402 -21.41 15.30 -18.74
N VAL A 403 -20.26 15.64 -18.17
CA VAL A 403 -18.95 15.10 -18.55
C VAL A 403 -18.38 14.32 -17.37
N ILE A 404 -18.00 13.07 -17.61
CA ILE A 404 -17.30 12.22 -16.63
C ILE A 404 -15.85 12.08 -17.08
N LEU A 405 -14.92 12.66 -16.31
CA LEU A 405 -13.50 12.49 -16.50
C LEU A 405 -13.06 11.18 -15.83
N ALA A 406 -12.60 10.24 -16.63
CA ALA A 406 -12.27 8.88 -16.20
C ALA A 406 -10.93 8.41 -16.76
N ASP A 407 -9.97 9.34 -16.84
CA ASP A 407 -8.61 9.10 -17.30
C ASP A 407 -7.64 9.77 -16.31
N PRO A 408 -6.90 8.98 -15.51
CA PRO A 408 -5.92 9.55 -14.57
C PRO A 408 -4.79 10.34 -15.23
N ASP A 409 -4.50 10.03 -16.49
CA ASP A 409 -3.43 10.65 -17.27
C ASP A 409 -3.95 11.78 -18.20
N LEU A 410 -5.20 12.23 -17.96
CA LEU A 410 -5.81 13.26 -18.81
C LEU A 410 -5.05 14.59 -18.73
N VAL A 411 -4.54 15.03 -19.88
CA VAL A 411 -3.95 16.35 -20.04
C VAL A 411 -4.86 17.20 -20.91
N LEU A 412 -5.25 18.37 -20.38
CA LEU A 412 -5.99 19.38 -21.14
C LEU A 412 -5.02 20.40 -21.71
N GLY A 413 -5.09 20.64 -23.03
CA GLY A 413 -4.22 21.60 -23.70
C GLY A 413 -4.31 21.57 -25.23
N PRO A 414 -3.49 22.38 -25.92
CA PRO A 414 -3.46 22.46 -27.38
C PRO A 414 -2.49 21.45 -28.01
N GLY A 415 -1.77 20.65 -27.20
CA GLY A 415 -0.71 19.76 -27.65
C GLY A 415 -1.21 18.48 -28.32
N ARG A 416 -0.29 17.72 -28.89
CA ARG A 416 -0.61 16.41 -29.46
C ARG A 416 -0.82 15.39 -28.33
N GLY A 417 -1.95 14.69 -28.34
CA GLY A 417 -2.34 13.77 -27.28
C GLY A 417 -3.04 14.45 -26.10
N GLU A 418 -3.22 15.77 -26.15
CA GLU A 418 -3.99 16.54 -25.19
C GLU A 418 -5.39 16.80 -25.75
N LEU A 419 -6.35 16.98 -24.86
CA LEU A 419 -7.70 17.38 -25.24
C LEU A 419 -7.88 18.89 -25.06
N ASN A 420 -8.33 19.58 -26.12
CA ASN A 420 -8.57 21.00 -26.05
C ASN A 420 -9.74 21.29 -25.09
N PRO A 421 -9.53 22.03 -23.98
CA PRO A 421 -10.54 22.25 -22.96
C PRO A 421 -11.72 23.11 -23.40
N SER A 422 -11.71 23.65 -24.62
CA SER A 422 -12.79 24.52 -25.12
C SER A 422 -14.16 23.84 -25.24
N PHE A 423 -14.23 22.52 -25.15
CA PHE A 423 -15.49 21.78 -25.08
C PHE A 423 -16.19 21.95 -23.72
N LEU A 424 -15.43 22.23 -22.63
CA LEU A 424 -15.99 22.49 -21.30
C LEU A 424 -16.71 23.86 -21.31
N ARG A 425 -18.01 23.86 -21.07
CA ARG A 425 -18.83 25.07 -21.09
C ARG A 425 -20.14 24.91 -20.30
N PRO A 426 -20.71 25.99 -19.76
CA PRO A 426 -22.02 25.95 -19.14
C PRO A 426 -23.11 25.47 -20.12
N PRO A 427 -24.13 24.75 -19.64
CA PRO A 427 -24.41 24.36 -18.24
C PRO A 427 -23.90 22.96 -17.87
N MET A 428 -22.82 22.47 -18.47
CA MET A 428 -22.28 21.12 -18.19
C MET A 428 -21.97 20.94 -16.72
N LEU A 429 -22.29 19.77 -16.17
CA LEU A 429 -21.83 19.29 -14.88
C LEU A 429 -20.67 18.29 -15.07
N ILE A 430 -19.58 18.54 -14.37
CA ILE A 430 -18.35 17.76 -14.49
C ILE A 430 -18.18 16.86 -13.26
N LEU A 431 -17.95 15.57 -13.49
CA LEU A 431 -17.58 14.61 -12.49
C LEU A 431 -16.17 14.08 -12.84
N ASP A 432 -15.22 14.27 -11.96
CA ASP A 432 -13.90 13.64 -12.11
C ASP A 432 -13.78 12.45 -11.15
N VAL A 433 -13.76 11.24 -11.69
CA VAL A 433 -13.61 10.00 -10.91
C VAL A 433 -12.17 9.54 -10.80
N ALA A 434 -11.24 10.18 -11.52
CA ALA A 434 -9.81 9.96 -11.42
C ALA A 434 -9.15 10.88 -10.38
N ALA A 435 -9.79 12.00 -10.03
CA ALA A 435 -9.37 12.89 -8.96
C ALA A 435 -9.49 12.16 -7.61
N GLY A 436 -8.47 12.05 -6.82
CA GLY A 436 -8.59 11.58 -5.44
C GLY A 436 -9.48 12.50 -4.61
N ARG A 437 -8.90 13.17 -3.60
CA ARG A 437 -9.62 14.16 -2.75
C ARG A 437 -9.43 15.60 -3.21
N GLU A 438 -8.45 15.83 -4.07
CA GLU A 438 -7.99 17.17 -4.45
C GLU A 438 -8.46 17.53 -5.86
N ASP A 439 -8.49 18.83 -6.13
CA ASP A 439 -8.81 19.34 -7.46
C ASP A 439 -7.72 18.94 -8.45
N THR A 440 -8.14 18.41 -9.59
CA THR A 440 -7.26 18.20 -10.73
C THR A 440 -7.20 19.46 -11.60
N PRO A 441 -6.16 19.61 -12.44
CA PRO A 441 -6.13 20.70 -13.42
C PRO A 441 -7.37 20.74 -14.33
N ALA A 442 -8.00 19.60 -14.57
CA ALA A 442 -9.22 19.51 -15.36
C ALA A 442 -10.43 20.07 -14.61
N ILE A 443 -10.54 19.88 -13.32
CA ILE A 443 -11.55 20.47 -12.45
C ILE A 443 -11.36 22.00 -12.35
N GLU A 444 -10.13 22.47 -12.13
CA GLU A 444 -9.83 23.90 -12.11
C GLU A 444 -10.22 24.60 -13.41
N GLU A 445 -9.88 23.99 -14.55
CA GLU A 445 -10.25 24.49 -15.87
C GLU A 445 -11.77 24.51 -16.07
N ALA A 446 -12.48 23.45 -15.65
CA ALA A 446 -13.94 23.38 -15.73
C ALA A 446 -14.61 24.52 -14.92
N ARG A 447 -14.15 24.78 -13.69
CA ARG A 447 -14.65 25.90 -12.86
C ARG A 447 -14.34 27.25 -13.50
N SER A 448 -13.14 27.44 -14.05
CA SER A 448 -12.76 28.70 -14.71
C SER A 448 -13.66 29.03 -15.90
N ARG A 449 -14.21 28.01 -16.55
CA ARG A 449 -15.15 28.12 -17.68
C ARG A 449 -16.61 28.22 -17.27
N GLY A 450 -16.92 28.16 -15.97
CA GLY A 450 -18.27 28.27 -15.45
C GLY A 450 -19.09 26.99 -15.52
N CYS A 451 -18.47 25.83 -15.67
CA CYS A 451 -19.15 24.55 -15.52
C CYS A 451 -19.54 24.29 -14.06
N GLY A 452 -20.61 23.53 -13.84
CA GLY A 452 -20.85 22.92 -12.54
C GLY A 452 -19.82 21.80 -12.31
N VAL A 453 -19.45 21.57 -11.06
CA VAL A 453 -18.48 20.53 -10.69
C VAL A 453 -19.01 19.75 -9.49
N VAL A 454 -18.96 18.42 -9.58
CA VAL A 454 -19.11 17.57 -8.39
C VAL A 454 -17.80 17.61 -7.64
N GLU A 455 -17.81 18.07 -6.39
CA GLU A 455 -16.61 18.27 -5.61
C GLU A 455 -15.84 16.93 -5.42
N PRO A 456 -14.52 16.87 -5.71
CA PRO A 456 -13.73 15.64 -5.61
C PRO A 456 -13.82 14.98 -4.24
N GLU A 457 -13.80 15.75 -3.15
CA GLU A 457 -13.96 15.25 -1.79
C GLU A 457 -15.32 14.55 -1.59
N THR A 458 -16.39 15.05 -2.20
CA THR A 458 -17.74 14.44 -2.16
C THR A 458 -17.74 13.08 -2.86
N VAL A 459 -17.08 13.00 -4.03
CA VAL A 459 -16.96 11.75 -4.79
C VAL A 459 -16.14 10.73 -3.98
N TRP A 460 -14.99 11.16 -3.48
CA TRP A 460 -14.12 10.32 -2.64
C TRP A 460 -14.85 9.77 -1.42
N THR A 461 -15.53 10.63 -0.67
CA THR A 461 -16.29 10.24 0.51
C THR A 461 -17.39 9.24 0.15
N SER A 462 -18.15 9.50 -0.91
CA SER A 462 -19.21 8.59 -1.36
C SER A 462 -18.65 7.20 -1.73
N VAL A 463 -17.52 7.15 -2.44
CA VAL A 463 -16.86 5.89 -2.84
C VAL A 463 -16.33 5.13 -1.63
N THR A 464 -15.58 5.80 -0.75
CA THR A 464 -15.00 5.16 0.44
C THR A 464 -16.08 4.67 1.40
N GLU A 465 -17.13 5.44 1.66
CA GLU A 465 -18.28 4.99 2.46
C GLU A 465 -18.99 3.78 1.85
N SER A 466 -19.19 3.78 0.53
CA SER A 466 -19.82 2.66 -0.17
C SER A 466 -19.03 1.38 -0.04
N LEU A 467 -17.70 1.45 -0.23
CA LEU A 467 -16.77 0.33 -0.05
C LEU A 467 -16.77 -0.15 1.40
N PHE A 468 -16.59 0.75 2.36
CA PHE A 468 -16.56 0.42 3.78
C PHE A 468 -17.85 -0.28 4.23
N ARG A 469 -19.00 0.26 3.83
CA ARG A 469 -20.32 -0.33 4.14
C ARG A 469 -20.50 -1.70 3.50
N SER A 470 -20.03 -1.89 2.27
CA SER A 470 -20.11 -3.19 1.57
C SER A 470 -19.26 -4.27 2.24
N ILE A 471 -18.14 -3.86 2.87
CA ILE A 471 -17.20 -4.76 3.57
C ILE A 471 -17.67 -5.05 4.98
N THR A 472 -18.08 -4.02 5.73
CA THR A 472 -18.32 -4.11 7.18
C THR A 472 -19.80 -4.19 7.56
N GLY A 473 -20.69 -3.73 6.66
CA GLY A 473 -22.11 -3.53 6.97
C GLY A 473 -22.40 -2.26 7.78
N GLN A 474 -21.39 -1.42 8.06
CA GLN A 474 -21.51 -0.19 8.85
C GLN A 474 -21.19 1.05 7.99
N SER A 475 -21.65 2.22 8.41
CA SER A 475 -21.25 3.50 7.83
C SER A 475 -19.92 3.95 8.41
N MET A 476 -19.15 4.75 7.63
CA MET A 476 -17.92 5.42 8.09
C MET A 476 -18.27 6.52 9.09
#